data_d9e80260a7f15f720e85e6933d721ddf
#
_entry.id   d9e80260a7f15f720e85e6933d721ddf
#
_cell.length_a   1.000
_cell.length_b   1.000
_cell.length_c   1.000
_cell.angle_alpha   90.00
_cell.angle_beta   90.00
_cell.angle_gamma   90.00
#
_symmetry.space_group_name_H-M   'P 1'
#
loop_
_entity.id
_entity.type
_entity.pdbx_description
1 polymer ?
#
loop_
_entity_poly.entity_id
_entity_poly.type
_entity_poly.pdbx_seq_one_letter_code
_entity_poly.pdbx_strand_id
1 'polypeptide(L)'
;VAAAGNDGGENDDGDVANPCGERLVICVGGATQSGEHWIGSSTGDNNGRILPLPLLAPRSDPHKKPELVAPAEKVPVINYEGSWSLVDGTSAATVYVTGALALLLQQNPELADATSSENTEQVKGWIEQSVTPQEGQSGHDDDYGYGLLQIQALLDAANA
;
A
#
# COMPACT_ATOMS: atom_id res chain seq x y z
N VAL A 1 8.97 1.05 0.11
CA VAL A 1 7.56 1.46 -0.06
C VAL A 1 7.41 2.14 -1.40
N ALA A 2 6.34 1.84 -2.15
CA ALA A 2 6.05 2.45 -3.44
C ALA A 2 4.55 2.72 -3.60
N ALA A 3 4.20 3.72 -4.41
CA ALA A 3 2.84 4.05 -4.76
C ALA A 3 2.31 3.08 -5.83
N ALA A 4 1.06 2.63 -5.70
CA ALA A 4 0.46 1.69 -6.65
C ALA A 4 0.35 2.26 -8.07
N GLY A 5 0.23 3.57 -8.20
CA GLY A 5 -0.04 4.27 -9.46
C GLY A 5 -1.36 5.02 -9.41
N ASN A 6 -1.57 5.89 -10.38
CA ASN A 6 -2.76 6.74 -10.46
C ASN A 6 -3.54 6.53 -11.77
N ASP A 7 -3.48 5.33 -12.32
CA ASP A 7 -4.09 4.95 -13.59
C ASP A 7 -5.41 4.18 -13.39
N GLY A 8 -6.06 4.36 -12.22
CA GLY A 8 -7.30 3.68 -11.88
C GLY A 8 -8.52 4.09 -12.71
N GLY A 9 -9.64 3.40 -12.50
CA GLY A 9 -10.87 3.60 -13.26
C GLY A 9 -10.77 3.08 -14.69
N GLU A 10 -11.31 3.82 -15.65
CA GLU A 10 -11.34 3.41 -17.07
C GLU A 10 -9.94 3.35 -17.72
N ASN A 11 -8.92 3.94 -17.08
CA ASN A 11 -7.55 3.96 -17.57
C ASN A 11 -6.64 2.93 -16.89
N ASP A 12 -7.19 2.11 -16.01
CA ASP A 12 -6.44 1.07 -15.31
C ASP A 12 -5.87 0.07 -16.33
N ASP A 13 -4.54 -0.08 -16.34
CA ASP A 13 -3.85 -1.02 -17.21
C ASP A 13 -3.88 -2.46 -16.65
N GLY A 14 -4.53 -2.63 -15.49
CA GLY A 14 -4.79 -3.92 -14.85
C GLY A 14 -3.61 -4.43 -14.01
N ASP A 15 -2.67 -3.58 -13.60
CA ASP A 15 -1.69 -3.90 -12.55
C ASP A 15 -1.11 -2.62 -11.94
N VAL A 16 -0.46 -2.77 -10.80
CA VAL A 16 0.24 -1.69 -10.12
C VAL A 16 1.49 -1.23 -10.88
N ALA A 17 1.79 0.06 -10.81
CA ALA A 17 2.95 0.65 -11.47
C ALA A 17 4.28 0.13 -10.88
N ASN A 18 5.33 0.07 -11.70
CA ASN A 18 6.67 -0.26 -11.22
C ASN A 18 7.24 0.86 -10.32
N PRO A 19 7.97 0.52 -9.21
CA PRO A 19 8.40 -0.83 -8.81
C PRO A 19 7.42 -1.56 -7.85
N CYS A 20 6.19 -1.12 -7.75
CA CYS A 20 5.19 -1.63 -6.80
C CYS A 20 4.95 -3.15 -6.95
N GLY A 21 5.04 -3.66 -8.16
CA GLY A 21 4.89 -5.08 -8.48
C GLY A 21 5.98 -6.00 -7.89
N GLU A 22 7.11 -5.44 -7.45
CA GLU A 22 8.23 -6.22 -6.94
C GLU A 22 7.91 -6.88 -5.59
N ARG A 23 8.40 -8.11 -5.38
CA ARG A 23 8.09 -8.96 -4.22
C ARG A 23 8.39 -8.28 -2.88
N LEU A 24 9.55 -7.64 -2.74
CA LEU A 24 10.01 -7.03 -1.48
C LEU A 24 9.61 -5.56 -1.32
N VAL A 25 8.83 -5.02 -2.25
CA VAL A 25 8.27 -3.66 -2.15
C VAL A 25 6.93 -3.73 -1.43
N ILE A 26 6.71 -2.84 -0.48
CA ILE A 26 5.38 -2.58 0.10
C ILE A 26 4.68 -1.61 -0.83
N CYS A 27 3.65 -2.07 -1.50
CA CYS A 27 2.83 -1.32 -2.45
C CYS A 27 1.64 -0.68 -1.74
N VAL A 28 1.43 0.58 -1.97
CA VAL A 28 0.37 1.36 -1.30
C VAL A 28 -0.63 1.87 -2.32
N GLY A 29 -1.84 1.38 -2.23
CA GLY A 29 -3.01 1.89 -2.95
C GLY A 29 -3.63 3.10 -2.24
N GLY A 30 -4.63 3.70 -2.88
CA GLY A 30 -5.29 4.90 -2.41
C GLY A 30 -6.66 4.66 -1.80
N ALA A 31 -6.94 5.33 -0.67
CA ALA A 31 -8.27 5.40 -0.08
C ALA A 31 -8.80 6.84 -0.06
N THR A 32 -10.12 6.99 -0.09
CA THR A 32 -10.82 8.26 0.13
C THR A 32 -10.77 8.68 1.60
N GLN A 33 -11.26 9.88 1.91
CA GLN A 33 -11.39 10.34 3.30
C GLN A 33 -12.37 9.49 4.13
N SER A 34 -13.35 8.82 3.49
CA SER A 34 -14.27 7.89 4.15
C SER A 34 -13.70 6.49 4.35
N GLY A 35 -12.49 6.23 3.83
CA GLY A 35 -11.84 4.92 3.92
C GLY A 35 -12.20 3.95 2.80
N GLU A 36 -12.99 4.37 1.81
CA GLU A 36 -13.31 3.58 0.62
C GLU A 36 -12.14 3.60 -0.38
N HIS A 37 -12.10 2.66 -1.32
CA HIS A 37 -11.12 2.69 -2.40
C HIS A 37 -11.21 4.01 -3.19
N TRP A 38 -10.07 4.68 -3.40
CA TRP A 38 -10.00 5.87 -4.26
C TRP A 38 -9.92 5.44 -5.73
N ILE A 39 -10.92 5.80 -6.51
CA ILE A 39 -11.07 5.39 -7.92
C ILE A 39 -9.87 5.72 -8.82
N GLY A 40 -9.03 6.68 -8.43
CA GLY A 40 -7.81 7.01 -9.16
C GLY A 40 -6.63 6.08 -8.87
N SER A 41 -6.73 5.19 -7.86
CA SER A 41 -5.65 4.25 -7.53
C SER A 41 -5.57 3.14 -8.57
N SER A 42 -4.35 2.85 -9.06
CA SER A 42 -4.12 1.61 -9.80
C SER A 42 -4.40 0.39 -8.92
N THR A 43 -4.91 -0.67 -9.52
CA THR A 43 -5.32 -1.92 -8.87
C THR A 43 -4.34 -3.06 -9.14
N GLY A 44 -4.35 -4.11 -8.35
CA GLY A 44 -3.49 -5.26 -8.55
C GLY A 44 -4.09 -6.31 -9.49
N ASP A 45 -3.25 -6.99 -10.27
CA ASP A 45 -3.60 -8.24 -10.96
C ASP A 45 -2.87 -9.41 -10.30
N ASN A 46 -3.44 -9.91 -9.20
CA ASN A 46 -2.78 -10.92 -8.37
C ASN A 46 -2.98 -12.35 -8.87
N ASN A 47 -3.98 -12.57 -9.71
CA ASN A 47 -4.23 -13.87 -10.33
C ASN A 47 -3.28 -14.15 -11.50
N GLY A 48 -2.58 -13.12 -11.96
CA GLY A 48 -1.73 -13.17 -13.14
C GLY A 48 -2.54 -13.19 -14.42
N ARG A 49 -1.88 -12.91 -15.54
CA ARG A 49 -2.51 -13.00 -16.86
C ARG A 49 -1.53 -13.52 -17.91
N ILE A 50 -2.07 -14.32 -18.82
CA ILE A 50 -1.32 -14.88 -19.94
C ILE A 50 -1.55 -14.03 -21.20
N LEU A 51 -2.72 -13.44 -21.35
CA LEU A 51 -3.13 -12.57 -22.45
C LEU A 51 -4.16 -11.55 -21.94
N PRO A 52 -4.14 -10.28 -22.45
CA PRO A 52 -3.14 -9.74 -23.36
C PRO A 52 -1.78 -9.48 -22.69
N LEU A 53 -0.74 -9.29 -23.48
CA LEU A 53 0.60 -8.94 -22.97
C LEU A 53 0.59 -7.57 -22.27
N PRO A 54 1.46 -7.35 -21.23
CA PRO A 54 2.52 -8.26 -20.77
C PRO A 54 2.00 -9.45 -19.95
N LEU A 55 2.75 -10.54 -19.97
CA LEU A 55 2.50 -11.69 -19.11
C LEU A 55 2.78 -11.32 -17.65
N LEU A 56 1.84 -11.63 -16.76
CA LEU A 56 1.99 -11.46 -15.30
C LEU A 56 1.90 -12.82 -14.63
N ALA A 57 2.86 -13.11 -13.77
CA ALA A 57 2.80 -14.30 -12.92
C ALA A 57 1.82 -14.10 -11.75
N PRO A 58 1.07 -15.14 -11.33
CA PRO A 58 0.24 -15.06 -10.14
C PRO A 58 1.07 -14.69 -8.91
N ARG A 59 0.49 -13.88 -8.02
CA ARG A 59 1.08 -13.53 -6.72
C ARG A 59 0.39 -14.32 -5.60
N SER A 60 1.11 -14.62 -4.56
CA SER A 60 0.59 -15.25 -3.35
C SER A 60 0.92 -14.41 -2.12
N ASP A 61 0.16 -14.60 -1.03
CA ASP A 61 0.43 -13.93 0.23
C ASP A 61 1.85 -14.26 0.74
N PRO A 62 2.53 -13.30 1.34
CA PRO A 62 2.16 -11.90 1.62
C PRO A 62 2.57 -10.92 0.50
N HIS A 63 2.66 -11.35 -0.76
CA HIS A 63 3.21 -10.57 -1.88
C HIS A 63 2.17 -10.10 -2.88
N LYS A 64 0.88 -10.27 -2.58
CA LYS A 64 -0.21 -9.69 -3.37
C LYS A 64 -0.18 -8.16 -3.31
N LYS A 65 -0.66 -7.50 -4.38
CA LYS A 65 -0.58 -6.05 -4.59
C LYS A 65 -1.97 -5.43 -4.79
N PRO A 66 -2.18 -4.20 -4.27
CA PRO A 66 -1.35 -3.53 -3.28
C PRO A 66 -1.37 -4.29 -1.95
N GLU A 67 -0.42 -4.07 -1.03
CA GLU A 67 -0.51 -4.67 0.31
C GLU A 67 -1.58 -4.00 1.17
N LEU A 68 -1.72 -2.69 1.05
CA LEU A 68 -2.70 -1.92 1.82
C LEU A 68 -3.07 -0.64 1.07
N VAL A 69 -4.11 0.03 1.57
CA VAL A 69 -4.45 1.39 1.15
C VAL A 69 -4.23 2.38 2.30
N ALA A 70 -4.00 3.64 1.95
CA ALA A 70 -3.91 4.76 2.86
C ALA A 70 -4.53 6.01 2.23
N PRO A 71 -4.80 7.10 2.98
CA PRO A 71 -5.46 8.28 2.44
C PRO A 71 -4.76 8.86 1.21
N ALA A 72 -5.49 8.99 0.11
CA ALA A 72 -5.00 9.44 -1.19
C ALA A 72 -5.81 10.57 -1.81
N GLU A 73 -7.03 10.84 -1.30
CA GLU A 73 -7.93 11.86 -1.83
C GLU A 73 -7.95 13.08 -0.92
N LYS A 74 -7.79 14.27 -1.51
CA LYS A 74 -7.83 15.57 -0.80
C LYS A 74 -6.91 15.62 0.43
N VAL A 75 -5.72 15.05 0.30
CA VAL A 75 -4.73 15.03 1.37
C VAL A 75 -4.14 16.43 1.55
N PRO A 76 -4.21 17.04 2.76
CA PRO A 76 -3.62 18.33 3.00
C PRO A 76 -2.09 18.26 3.06
N VAL A 77 -1.43 19.06 2.26
CA VAL A 77 0.03 19.17 2.21
C VAL A 77 0.47 20.64 2.28
N ILE A 78 1.68 20.89 2.75
CA ILE A 78 2.30 22.22 2.67
C ILE A 78 3.02 22.30 1.32
N ASN A 79 2.62 23.29 0.50
CA ASN A 79 3.25 23.54 -0.79
C ASN A 79 4.57 24.32 -0.66
N TYR A 80 5.27 24.54 -1.78
CA TYR A 80 6.56 25.23 -1.82
C TYR A 80 6.48 26.72 -1.38
N GLU A 81 5.28 27.32 -1.34
CA GLU A 81 5.05 28.68 -0.86
C GLU A 81 4.76 28.73 0.66
N GLY A 82 4.76 27.57 1.34
CA GLY A 82 4.41 27.47 2.75
C GLY A 82 2.91 27.52 3.04
N SER A 83 2.07 27.45 2.02
CA SER A 83 0.61 27.43 2.12
C SER A 83 0.07 26.00 2.10
N TRP A 84 -1.13 25.79 2.65
CA TRP A 84 -1.84 24.53 2.55
C TRP A 84 -2.43 24.33 1.16
N SER A 85 -2.26 23.13 0.62
CA SER A 85 -2.88 22.66 -0.62
C SER A 85 -3.47 21.27 -0.40
N LEU A 86 -4.46 20.90 -1.21
CA LEU A 86 -4.99 19.54 -1.25
C LEU A 86 -4.40 18.82 -2.47
N VAL A 87 -3.99 17.59 -2.29
CA VAL A 87 -3.47 16.74 -3.36
C VAL A 87 -4.20 15.41 -3.38
N ASP A 88 -4.33 14.84 -4.59
CA ASP A 88 -4.81 13.48 -4.81
C ASP A 88 -3.69 12.64 -5.36
N GLY A 89 -3.61 11.37 -4.93
CA GLY A 89 -2.64 10.41 -5.47
C GLY A 89 -2.17 9.38 -4.47
N THR A 90 -1.85 8.20 -4.98
CA THR A 90 -1.22 7.11 -4.21
C THR A 90 0.16 7.51 -3.66
N SER A 91 0.79 8.55 -4.24
CA SER A 91 2.00 9.15 -3.68
C SER A 91 1.76 9.73 -2.27
N ALA A 92 0.62 10.40 -2.02
CA ALA A 92 0.26 10.88 -0.70
C ALA A 92 0.01 9.73 0.27
N ALA A 93 -0.71 8.69 -0.17
CA ALA A 93 -0.92 7.46 0.61
C ALA A 93 0.41 6.81 1.04
N THR A 94 1.37 6.76 0.12
CA THR A 94 2.71 6.20 0.37
C THR A 94 3.45 6.94 1.48
N VAL A 95 3.27 8.25 1.61
CA VAL A 95 3.88 9.05 2.69
C VAL A 95 3.34 8.65 4.08
N TYR A 96 2.04 8.38 4.21
CA TYR A 96 1.47 7.89 5.47
C TYR A 96 2.08 6.55 5.88
N VAL A 97 2.19 5.59 4.95
CA VAL A 97 2.81 4.29 5.22
C VAL A 97 4.29 4.44 5.56
N THR A 98 5.02 5.29 4.83
CA THR A 98 6.44 5.56 5.11
C THR A 98 6.62 6.17 6.51
N GLY A 99 5.76 7.09 6.91
CA GLY A 99 5.76 7.67 8.27
C GLY A 99 5.47 6.61 9.34
N ALA A 100 4.49 5.73 9.12
CA ALA A 100 4.18 4.63 10.03
C ALA A 100 5.37 3.66 10.19
N LEU A 101 6.03 3.31 9.08
CA LEU A 101 7.21 2.46 9.11
C LEU A 101 8.42 3.15 9.77
N ALA A 102 8.58 4.45 9.63
CA ALA A 102 9.63 5.18 10.35
C ALA A 102 9.43 5.10 11.87
N LEU A 103 8.18 5.20 12.36
CA LEU A 103 7.86 5.01 13.78
C LEU A 103 8.11 3.56 14.22
N LEU A 104 7.74 2.58 13.38
CA LEU A 104 7.98 1.16 13.64
C LEU A 104 9.48 0.86 13.75
N LEU A 105 10.30 1.38 12.83
CA LEU A 105 11.77 1.22 12.88
C LEU A 105 12.41 1.96 14.04
N GLN A 106 11.82 3.06 14.52
CA GLN A 106 12.27 3.73 15.74
C GLN A 106 12.08 2.85 16.98
N GLN A 107 10.99 2.08 17.03
CA GLN A 107 10.71 1.14 18.13
C GLN A 107 11.49 -0.17 18.00
N ASN A 108 11.77 -0.62 16.76
CA ASN A 108 12.41 -1.89 16.43
C ASN A 108 13.62 -1.66 15.51
N PRO A 109 14.75 -1.10 16.04
CA PRO A 109 15.90 -0.71 15.21
C PRO A 109 16.57 -1.89 14.49
N GLU A 110 16.42 -3.11 14.98
CA GLU A 110 16.93 -4.35 14.38
C GLU A 110 16.33 -4.64 13.00
N LEU A 111 15.13 -4.12 12.72
CA LEU A 111 14.48 -4.24 11.41
C LEU A 111 15.14 -3.38 10.32
N ALA A 112 15.98 -2.42 10.70
CA ALA A 112 16.62 -1.52 9.75
C ALA A 112 17.77 -2.17 8.95
N ASP A 113 18.02 -3.47 9.13
CA ASP A 113 19.01 -4.20 8.31
C ASP A 113 18.49 -4.33 6.87
N ALA A 114 19.00 -3.46 5.99
CA ALA A 114 18.62 -3.39 4.58
C ALA A 114 19.06 -4.63 3.77
N THR A 115 19.83 -5.55 4.34
CA THR A 115 20.24 -6.80 3.68
C THR A 115 19.29 -7.95 3.94
N SER A 116 18.37 -7.81 4.91
CA SER A 116 17.43 -8.86 5.31
C SER A 116 16.11 -8.72 4.55
N SER A 117 15.83 -9.67 3.66
CA SER A 117 14.49 -9.82 3.07
C SER A 117 13.46 -10.31 4.09
N GLU A 118 13.90 -11.03 5.13
CA GLU A 118 13.05 -11.54 6.20
C GLU A 118 12.38 -10.41 6.98
N ASN A 119 13.11 -9.32 7.26
CA ASN A 119 12.56 -8.14 7.92
C ASN A 119 11.42 -7.51 7.09
N THR A 120 11.57 -7.44 5.77
CA THR A 120 10.50 -6.92 4.90
C THR A 120 9.27 -7.83 4.92
N GLU A 121 9.46 -9.14 4.88
CA GLU A 121 8.36 -10.12 4.92
C GLU A 121 7.65 -10.09 6.29
N GLN A 122 8.40 -9.92 7.37
CA GLN A 122 7.84 -9.76 8.71
C GLN A 122 6.98 -8.49 8.81
N VAL A 123 7.47 -7.36 8.30
CA VAL A 123 6.71 -6.10 8.26
C VAL A 123 5.42 -6.25 7.44
N LYS A 124 5.46 -6.95 6.30
CA LYS A 124 4.27 -7.25 5.50
C LYS A 124 3.26 -8.10 6.28
N GLY A 125 3.72 -9.09 7.04
CA GLY A 125 2.84 -9.89 7.89
C GLY A 125 2.17 -9.06 8.99
N TRP A 126 2.86 -8.10 9.58
CA TRP A 126 2.25 -7.17 10.55
C TRP A 126 1.26 -6.21 9.90
N ILE A 127 1.54 -5.72 8.68
CA ILE A 127 0.59 -4.91 7.90
C ILE A 127 -0.70 -5.71 7.68
N GLU A 128 -0.62 -6.95 7.16
CA GLU A 128 -1.77 -7.81 6.92
C GLU A 128 -2.65 -7.99 8.17
N GLN A 129 -2.03 -8.11 9.35
CA GLN A 129 -2.73 -8.35 10.62
C GLN A 129 -3.30 -7.08 11.26
N SER A 130 -2.80 -5.90 10.89
CA SER A 130 -3.08 -4.64 11.58
C SER A 130 -4.00 -3.68 10.82
N VAL A 131 -4.23 -3.89 9.53
CA VAL A 131 -5.09 -3.03 8.70
C VAL A 131 -6.57 -3.29 8.98
N THR A 132 -7.43 -2.32 8.64
CA THR A 132 -8.88 -2.49 8.70
C THR A 132 -9.40 -2.92 7.33
N PRO A 133 -9.93 -4.15 7.19
CA PRO A 133 -10.55 -4.60 5.94
C PRO A 133 -11.78 -3.75 5.60
N GLN A 134 -12.11 -3.67 4.31
CA GLN A 134 -13.36 -3.08 3.86
C GLN A 134 -14.56 -3.95 4.30
N GLU A 135 -15.75 -3.33 4.43
CA GLU A 135 -16.95 -4.06 4.79
C GLU A 135 -17.23 -5.22 3.81
N GLY A 136 -17.31 -6.43 4.34
CA GLY A 136 -17.52 -7.66 3.54
C GLY A 136 -16.26 -8.24 2.89
N GLN A 137 -15.09 -7.59 3.04
CA GLN A 137 -13.82 -8.11 2.51
C GLN A 137 -13.39 -9.37 3.28
N SER A 138 -12.97 -10.39 2.53
CA SER A 138 -12.41 -11.64 3.06
C SER A 138 -11.04 -11.91 2.44
N GLY A 139 -9.98 -11.62 3.18
CA GLY A 139 -8.61 -11.75 2.71
C GLY A 139 -8.18 -10.58 1.83
N HIS A 140 -7.21 -10.80 0.96
CA HIS A 140 -6.69 -9.78 0.05
C HIS A 140 -7.69 -9.44 -1.07
N ASP A 141 -7.78 -8.15 -1.40
CA ASP A 141 -8.57 -7.58 -2.50
C ASP A 141 -7.65 -6.80 -3.45
N ASP A 142 -7.91 -6.84 -4.77
CA ASP A 142 -7.04 -6.24 -5.77
C ASP A 142 -7.08 -4.70 -5.77
N ASP A 143 -8.19 -4.11 -5.27
CA ASP A 143 -8.38 -2.66 -5.14
C ASP A 143 -7.90 -2.13 -3.79
N TYR A 144 -8.13 -2.91 -2.72
CA TYR A 144 -8.01 -2.46 -1.33
C TYR A 144 -6.83 -3.08 -0.56
N GLY A 145 -6.16 -4.05 -1.17
CA GLY A 145 -5.12 -4.83 -0.50
C GLY A 145 -5.68 -5.65 0.65
N TYR A 146 -4.97 -5.74 1.76
CA TYR A 146 -5.50 -6.35 2.98
C TYR A 146 -6.41 -5.40 3.76
N GLY A 147 -6.33 -4.08 3.52
CA GLY A 147 -7.17 -3.09 4.19
C GLY A 147 -6.56 -1.70 4.32
N LEU A 148 -7.27 -0.83 5.05
CA LEU A 148 -6.85 0.53 5.34
C LEU A 148 -5.82 0.57 6.48
N LEU A 149 -4.74 1.33 6.29
CA LEU A 149 -3.67 1.55 7.27
C LEU A 149 -4.22 1.96 8.65
N GLN A 150 -3.77 1.24 9.69
CA GLN A 150 -4.01 1.56 11.10
C GLN A 150 -2.66 1.66 11.82
N ILE A 151 -2.15 2.89 11.96
CA ILE A 151 -0.78 3.12 12.45
C ILE A 151 -0.58 2.51 13.84
N GLN A 152 -1.50 2.76 14.78
CA GLN A 152 -1.36 2.25 16.15
C GLN A 152 -1.39 0.71 16.18
N ALA A 153 -2.32 0.10 15.43
CA ALA A 153 -2.40 -1.35 15.38
C ALA A 153 -1.13 -1.99 14.77
N LEU A 154 -0.51 -1.33 13.77
CA LEU A 154 0.75 -1.78 13.19
C LEU A 154 1.89 -1.73 14.21
N LEU A 155 1.98 -0.66 14.99
CA LEU A 155 3.00 -0.54 16.05
C LEU A 155 2.77 -1.55 17.18
N ASP A 156 1.51 -1.81 17.54
CA ASP A 156 1.14 -2.81 18.55
C ASP A 156 1.46 -4.24 18.08
N ALA A 157 1.19 -4.56 16.81
CA ALA A 157 1.50 -5.86 16.22
C ALA A 157 3.01 -6.17 16.21
N ALA A 158 3.84 -5.16 16.05
CA ALA A 158 5.30 -5.32 16.08
C ALA A 158 5.87 -5.51 17.50
N ASN A 159 5.08 -5.25 18.55
CA ASN A 159 5.48 -5.40 19.95
C ASN A 159 4.85 -6.63 20.64
N ALA A 160 4.05 -7.42 19.91
CA ALA A 160 3.37 -8.60 20.42
C ALA A 160 4.23 -9.87 20.29
#